data_067f02975e3a0e2e5282c10435c8bffc
#
_entry.id   067f02975e3a0e2e5282c10435c8bffc
#
_cell.length_a   1.000
_cell.length_b   1.000
_cell.length_c   1.000
_cell.angle_alpha   90.00
_cell.angle_beta   90.00
_cell.angle_gamma   90.00
#
_symmetry.space_group_name_H-M   'P 1'
#
loop_
_entity.id
_entity.type
_entity.pdbx_description
1 polymer ?
#
loop_
_entity_poly.entity_id
_entity_poly.type
_entity_poly.pdbx_seq_one_letter_code
_entity_poly.pdbx_strand_id
1 'polypeptide(L)'
;MNTLRSEWISKRLYWSMSIIILCLLCICIPLIVSSSQSYLKSRQTYQQLNALQQVADLANKISRERAPANKAMSSSVQEFAKHQQELIRYRQQVDQQLSLTTEVLAKVGFNDLNQQLSQLEISLKKGRAQVDAYTRMPRQQRNAQEMDQAILAMFAAWESCRELLRGVAMTSDSSSIHL
;
A
#
# COMPACT_ATOMS: atom_id res chain seq x y z
N MET A 1 26.87 -63.60 -38.90
CA MET A 1 25.97 -62.62 -39.56
C MET A 1 24.92 -61.98 -38.63
N ASN A 2 24.74 -62.44 -37.41
CA ASN A 2 23.70 -61.92 -36.46
C ASN A 2 24.13 -60.71 -35.65
N THR A 3 25.40 -60.47 -35.37
CA THR A 3 25.93 -59.41 -34.60
C THR A 3 25.79 -58.02 -35.21
N LEU A 4 26.00 -57.88 -36.50
CA LEU A 4 25.86 -56.61 -37.20
C LEU A 4 24.42 -56.14 -37.33
N ARG A 5 23.44 -57.06 -37.30
CA ARG A 5 22.01 -56.70 -37.33
C ARG A 5 21.50 -56.19 -35.95
N SER A 6 22.06 -56.72 -34.91
CA SER A 6 21.70 -56.25 -33.53
C SER A 6 22.25 -54.86 -33.21
N GLU A 7 23.46 -54.54 -33.66
CA GLU A 7 24.05 -53.21 -33.48
C GLU A 7 23.29 -52.12 -34.27
N TRP A 8 22.78 -52.44 -35.41
CA TRP A 8 22.04 -51.50 -36.25
C TRP A 8 20.65 -51.19 -35.66
N ILE A 9 20.01 -52.19 -35.06
CA ILE A 9 18.72 -52.04 -34.35
C ILE A 9 18.91 -51.23 -33.08
N SER A 10 19.93 -51.47 -32.29
CA SER A 10 20.20 -50.73 -31.06
C SER A 10 20.51 -49.23 -31.35
N LYS A 11 21.30 -48.93 -32.35
CA LYS A 11 21.57 -47.55 -32.79
C LYS A 11 20.29 -46.80 -33.19
N ARG A 12 19.41 -47.42 -33.98
CA ARG A 12 18.12 -46.81 -34.31
C ARG A 12 17.21 -46.57 -33.10
N LEU A 13 17.22 -47.48 -32.15
CA LEU A 13 16.45 -47.37 -30.92
C LEU A 13 16.95 -46.16 -30.06
N TYR A 14 18.27 -46.03 -29.92
CA TYR A 14 18.88 -44.89 -29.22
C TYR A 14 18.55 -43.56 -29.92
N TRP A 15 18.59 -43.48 -31.22
CA TRP A 15 18.24 -42.29 -31.99
C TRP A 15 16.76 -41.90 -31.82
N SER A 16 15.86 -42.87 -31.86
CA SER A 16 14.42 -42.59 -31.65
C SER A 16 14.13 -42.14 -30.22
N MET A 17 14.75 -42.76 -29.20
CA MET A 17 14.63 -42.32 -27.83
C MET A 17 15.21 -40.91 -27.59
N SER A 18 16.36 -40.61 -28.19
CA SER A 18 16.96 -39.28 -28.12
C SER A 18 16.06 -38.19 -28.72
N ILE A 19 15.42 -38.47 -29.84
CA ILE A 19 14.48 -37.56 -30.50
C ILE A 19 13.24 -37.33 -29.60
N ILE A 20 12.70 -38.39 -29.01
CA ILE A 20 11.55 -38.27 -28.09
C ILE A 20 11.89 -37.41 -26.86
N ILE A 21 13.06 -37.66 -26.26
CA ILE A 21 13.53 -36.87 -25.11
C ILE A 21 13.72 -35.41 -25.51
N LEU A 22 14.31 -35.12 -26.66
CA LEU A 22 14.49 -33.78 -27.17
C LEU A 22 13.15 -33.05 -27.38
N CYS A 23 12.17 -33.73 -27.99
CA CYS A 23 10.82 -33.22 -28.19
C CYS A 23 10.13 -32.89 -26.84
N LEU A 24 10.25 -33.78 -25.84
CA LEU A 24 9.71 -33.56 -24.51
C LEU A 24 10.35 -32.32 -23.84
N LEU A 25 11.67 -32.18 -23.95
CA LEU A 25 12.38 -31.01 -23.43
C LEU A 25 11.93 -29.71 -24.10
N CYS A 26 11.77 -29.73 -25.44
CA CYS A 26 11.27 -28.57 -26.19
C CYS A 26 9.86 -28.14 -25.80
N ILE A 27 9.02 -29.04 -25.29
CA ILE A 27 7.67 -28.72 -24.82
C ILE A 27 7.70 -28.31 -23.35
N CYS A 28 8.44 -29.00 -22.50
CA CYS A 28 8.47 -28.76 -21.07
C CYS A 28 9.14 -27.43 -20.68
N ILE A 29 10.24 -27.05 -21.35
CA ILE A 29 10.98 -25.84 -21.06
C ILE A 29 10.10 -24.58 -21.21
N PRO A 30 9.42 -24.34 -22.35
CA PRO A 30 8.55 -23.17 -22.50
C PRO A 30 7.38 -23.18 -21.52
N LEU A 31 6.80 -24.32 -21.16
CA LEU A 31 5.74 -24.42 -20.17
C LEU A 31 6.21 -24.01 -18.77
N ILE A 32 7.39 -24.47 -18.37
CA ILE A 32 7.98 -24.11 -17.07
C ILE A 32 8.29 -22.60 -17.05
N VAL A 33 8.87 -22.05 -18.11
CA VAL A 33 9.19 -20.62 -18.20
C VAL A 33 7.91 -19.77 -18.16
N SER A 34 6.89 -20.14 -18.94
CA SER A 34 5.60 -19.44 -18.94
C SER A 34 4.89 -19.49 -17.59
N SER A 35 4.91 -20.66 -16.94
CA SER A 35 4.33 -20.83 -15.62
C SER A 35 5.06 -20.00 -14.55
N SER A 36 6.39 -19.96 -14.59
CA SER A 36 7.18 -19.16 -13.65
C SER A 36 6.98 -17.66 -13.84
N GLN A 37 6.88 -17.18 -15.07
CA GLN A 37 6.58 -15.78 -15.37
C GLN A 37 5.18 -15.38 -14.89
N SER A 38 4.17 -16.23 -15.10
CA SER A 38 2.82 -16.00 -14.60
C SER A 38 2.77 -15.94 -13.08
N TYR A 39 3.54 -16.78 -12.41
CA TYR A 39 3.64 -16.76 -10.94
C TYR A 39 4.28 -15.46 -10.42
N LEU A 40 5.38 -15.01 -11.04
CA LEU A 40 6.04 -13.76 -10.66
C LEU A 40 5.14 -12.55 -10.89
N LYS A 41 4.43 -12.47 -12.01
CA LYS A 41 3.43 -11.43 -12.30
C LYS A 41 2.31 -11.42 -11.27
N SER A 42 1.76 -12.58 -10.96
CA SER A 42 0.69 -12.71 -9.96
C SER A 42 1.14 -12.20 -8.58
N ARG A 43 2.35 -12.55 -8.16
CA ARG A 43 2.93 -12.11 -6.90
C ARG A 43 3.13 -10.59 -6.86
N GLN A 44 3.62 -10.00 -7.93
CA GLN A 44 3.82 -8.55 -8.03
C GLN A 44 2.48 -7.80 -7.98
N THR A 45 1.47 -8.25 -8.73
CA THR A 45 0.11 -7.70 -8.69
C THR A 45 -0.47 -7.78 -7.28
N TYR A 46 -0.26 -8.88 -6.58
CA TYR A 46 -0.74 -9.04 -5.20
C TYR A 46 -0.09 -8.05 -4.23
N GLN A 47 1.20 -7.79 -4.39
CA GLN A 47 1.92 -6.81 -3.59
C GLN A 47 1.42 -5.38 -3.85
N GLN A 48 1.16 -5.02 -5.10
CA GLN A 48 0.59 -3.72 -5.49
C GLN A 48 -0.82 -3.52 -4.94
N LEU A 49 -1.66 -4.54 -5.03
CA LEU A 49 -3.02 -4.53 -4.46
C LEU A 49 -2.99 -4.35 -2.93
N ASN A 50 -2.08 -5.04 -2.26
CA ASN A 50 -1.88 -4.88 -0.82
C ASN A 50 -1.43 -3.46 -0.47
N ALA A 51 -0.51 -2.87 -1.23
CA ALA A 51 -0.10 -1.48 -1.04
C ALA A 51 -1.28 -0.51 -1.19
N LEU A 52 -2.09 -0.68 -2.23
CA LEU A 52 -3.30 0.12 -2.45
C LEU A 52 -4.29 0.00 -1.28
N GLN A 53 -4.51 -1.21 -0.80
CA GLN A 53 -5.38 -1.46 0.36
C GLN A 53 -4.85 -0.78 1.62
N GLN A 54 -3.54 -0.86 1.90
CA GLN A 54 -2.94 -0.21 3.07
C GLN A 54 -3.11 1.32 3.04
N VAL A 55 -2.93 1.95 1.87
CA VAL A 55 -3.14 3.41 1.72
C VAL A 55 -4.62 3.77 1.85
N ALA A 56 -5.53 2.96 1.31
CA ALA A 56 -6.97 3.16 1.47
C ALA A 56 -7.42 3.05 2.93
N ASP A 57 -6.88 2.08 3.68
CA ASP A 57 -7.13 1.92 5.11
C ASP A 57 -6.58 3.12 5.91
N LEU A 58 -5.41 3.63 5.54
CA LEU A 58 -4.84 4.84 6.13
C LEU A 58 -5.75 6.05 5.90
N ALA A 59 -6.24 6.26 4.67
CA ALA A 59 -7.17 7.35 4.35
C ALA A 59 -8.47 7.27 5.19
N ASN A 60 -9.00 6.06 5.34
CA ASN A 60 -10.18 5.81 6.17
C ASN A 60 -9.92 6.14 7.65
N LYS A 61 -8.78 5.73 8.20
CA LYS A 61 -8.40 6.03 9.60
C LYS A 61 -8.18 7.52 9.82
N ILE A 62 -7.51 8.23 8.90
CA ILE A 62 -7.36 9.69 8.95
C ILE A 62 -8.74 10.38 8.92
N SER A 63 -9.64 9.92 8.06
CA SER A 63 -11.01 10.44 8.01
C SER A 63 -11.75 10.25 9.36
N ARG A 64 -11.58 9.08 9.98
CA ARG A 64 -12.20 8.76 11.28
C ARG A 64 -11.62 9.56 12.43
N GLU A 65 -10.35 9.98 12.40
CA GLU A 65 -9.73 10.84 13.43
C GLU A 65 -10.42 12.22 13.51
N ARG A 66 -11.03 12.68 12.42
CA ARG A 66 -11.70 14.00 12.37
C ARG A 66 -12.90 14.10 13.30
N ALA A 67 -13.69 13.05 13.44
CA ALA A 67 -14.87 13.08 14.29
C ALA A 67 -14.54 13.29 15.79
N PRO A 68 -13.63 12.53 16.42
CA PRO A 68 -13.22 12.81 17.79
C PRO A 68 -12.43 14.14 17.93
N ALA A 69 -11.71 14.60 16.90
CA ALA A 69 -11.08 15.91 16.91
C ALA A 69 -12.13 17.03 17.00
N ASN A 70 -13.18 16.98 16.19
CA ASN A 70 -14.28 17.94 16.22
C ASN A 70 -15.02 17.90 17.57
N LYS A 71 -15.27 16.70 18.11
CA LYS A 71 -15.88 16.55 19.45
C LYS A 71 -15.00 17.16 20.54
N ALA A 72 -13.68 16.93 20.51
CA ALA A 72 -12.76 17.50 21.49
C ALA A 72 -12.74 19.03 21.43
N MET A 73 -12.80 19.63 20.24
CA MET A 73 -12.85 21.08 20.05
C MET A 73 -14.17 21.72 20.54
N SER A 74 -15.30 21.04 20.31
CA SER A 74 -16.64 21.56 20.66
C SER A 74 -17.14 21.15 22.05
N SER A 75 -16.44 20.22 22.75
CA SER A 75 -16.90 19.62 24.00
C SER A 75 -17.02 20.59 25.19
N SER A 76 -17.92 20.26 26.11
CA SER A 76 -18.00 20.91 27.45
C SER A 76 -16.76 20.57 28.30
N VAL A 77 -16.53 21.31 29.43
CA VAL A 77 -15.41 21.00 30.37
C VAL A 77 -15.54 19.59 30.92
N GLN A 78 -16.75 19.15 31.18
CA GLN A 78 -17.04 17.85 31.79
C GLN A 78 -16.78 16.67 30.81
N GLU A 79 -16.99 16.88 29.52
CA GLU A 79 -16.84 15.85 28.49
C GLU A 79 -15.46 15.86 27.79
N PHE A 80 -14.70 16.94 27.99
CA PHE A 80 -13.41 17.14 27.29
C PHE A 80 -12.44 15.99 27.51
N ALA A 81 -12.27 15.55 28.76
CA ALA A 81 -11.35 14.46 29.08
C ALA A 81 -11.70 13.16 28.32
N LYS A 82 -12.99 12.84 28.22
CA LYS A 82 -13.48 11.66 27.47
C LYS A 82 -13.16 11.79 25.99
N HIS A 83 -13.47 12.93 25.37
CA HIS A 83 -13.25 13.13 23.93
C HIS A 83 -11.76 13.25 23.60
N GLN A 84 -10.95 13.79 24.49
CA GLN A 84 -9.50 13.83 24.34
C GLN A 84 -8.91 12.41 24.38
N GLN A 85 -9.36 11.55 25.27
CA GLN A 85 -8.92 10.16 25.34
C GLN A 85 -9.32 9.38 24.09
N GLU A 86 -10.52 9.59 23.57
CA GLU A 86 -10.98 9.02 22.31
C GLU A 86 -10.10 9.49 21.14
N LEU A 87 -9.79 10.79 21.06
CA LEU A 87 -8.91 11.36 20.03
C LEU A 87 -7.51 10.75 20.07
N ILE A 88 -6.91 10.59 21.25
CA ILE A 88 -5.59 9.95 21.41
C ILE A 88 -5.61 8.52 20.85
N ARG A 89 -6.66 7.75 21.13
CA ARG A 89 -6.81 6.39 20.61
C ARG A 89 -6.87 6.34 19.07
N TYR A 90 -7.63 7.26 18.45
CA TYR A 90 -7.70 7.32 16.98
C TYR A 90 -6.37 7.76 16.36
N ARG A 91 -5.66 8.71 16.97
CA ARG A 91 -4.31 9.11 16.54
C ARG A 91 -3.33 7.94 16.56
N GLN A 92 -3.33 7.14 17.63
CA GLN A 92 -2.51 5.92 17.71
C GLN A 92 -2.83 4.93 16.58
N GLN A 93 -4.11 4.75 16.24
CA GLN A 93 -4.50 3.88 15.12
C GLN A 93 -4.02 4.41 13.77
N VAL A 94 -4.06 5.73 13.56
CA VAL A 94 -3.52 6.36 12.35
C VAL A 94 -2.00 6.20 12.29
N ASP A 95 -1.28 6.43 13.39
CA ASP A 95 0.18 6.33 13.44
C ASP A 95 0.65 4.89 13.18
N GLN A 96 -0.01 3.91 13.74
CA GLN A 96 0.25 2.50 13.46
C GLN A 96 0.02 2.15 11.98
N GLN A 97 -1.10 2.63 11.41
CA GLN A 97 -1.39 2.38 10.00
C GLN A 97 -0.40 3.08 9.07
N LEU A 98 0.02 4.32 9.40
CA LEU A 98 1.01 5.06 8.65
C LEU A 98 2.34 4.30 8.60
N SER A 99 2.79 3.79 9.74
CA SER A 99 4.01 2.96 9.81
C SER A 99 3.90 1.69 8.95
N LEU A 100 2.78 0.97 9.03
CA LEU A 100 2.53 -0.22 8.19
C LEU A 100 2.50 0.13 6.70
N THR A 101 1.83 1.22 6.35
CA THR A 101 1.74 1.69 4.96
C THR A 101 3.13 2.03 4.42
N THR A 102 3.95 2.76 5.20
CA THR A 102 5.32 3.11 4.82
C THR A 102 6.17 1.86 4.58
N GLU A 103 6.08 0.87 5.46
CA GLU A 103 6.81 -0.39 5.32
C GLU A 103 6.39 -1.16 4.04
N VAL A 104 5.09 -1.22 3.77
CA VAL A 104 4.56 -1.91 2.59
C VAL A 104 4.97 -1.20 1.30
N LEU A 105 4.88 0.13 1.23
CA LEU A 105 5.31 0.91 0.07
C LEU A 105 6.81 0.74 -0.20
N ALA A 106 7.64 0.74 0.83
CA ALA A 106 9.08 0.48 0.71
C ALA A 106 9.38 -0.95 0.19
N LYS A 107 8.66 -1.98 0.68
CA LYS A 107 8.82 -3.36 0.22
C LYS A 107 8.42 -3.57 -1.24
N VAL A 108 7.43 -2.84 -1.71
CA VAL A 108 6.97 -2.91 -3.12
C VAL A 108 7.87 -2.10 -4.05
N GLY A 109 8.71 -1.23 -3.50
CA GLY A 109 9.66 -0.41 -4.27
C GLY A 109 9.04 0.89 -4.82
N PHE A 110 7.96 1.39 -4.23
CA PHE A 110 7.33 2.65 -4.58
C PHE A 110 8.12 3.87 -4.05
N ASN A 111 9.41 3.94 -4.37
CA ASN A 111 10.30 5.00 -3.91
C ASN A 111 9.92 6.40 -4.42
N ASP A 112 9.28 6.48 -5.58
CA ASP A 112 8.80 7.72 -6.18
C ASP A 112 7.69 8.39 -5.36
N LEU A 113 7.04 7.64 -4.46
CA LEU A 113 5.98 8.14 -3.59
C LEU A 113 6.48 8.69 -2.24
N ASN A 114 7.77 8.65 -1.97
CA ASN A 114 8.36 9.13 -0.71
C ASN A 114 8.06 10.60 -0.45
N GLN A 115 8.04 11.43 -1.50
CA GLN A 115 7.68 12.85 -1.37
C GLN A 115 6.23 13.03 -0.95
N GLN A 116 5.31 12.28 -1.53
CA GLN A 116 3.88 12.32 -1.20
C GLN A 116 3.63 11.81 0.22
N LEU A 117 4.35 10.77 0.64
CA LEU A 117 4.29 10.23 2.00
C LEU A 117 4.80 11.28 3.02
N SER A 118 5.92 11.92 2.74
CA SER A 118 6.45 13.01 3.59
C SER A 118 5.48 14.19 3.67
N GLN A 119 4.85 14.57 2.57
CA GLN A 119 3.84 15.63 2.54
C GLN A 119 2.61 15.27 3.38
N LEU A 120 2.17 14.01 3.34
CA LEU A 120 1.10 13.49 4.19
C LEU A 120 1.46 13.61 5.67
N GLU A 121 2.68 13.20 6.07
CA GLU A 121 3.13 13.30 7.45
C GLU A 121 3.17 14.75 7.95
N ILE A 122 3.67 15.67 7.13
CA ILE A 122 3.71 17.10 7.44
C ILE A 122 2.29 17.64 7.63
N SER A 123 1.38 17.32 6.70
CA SER A 123 -0.01 17.77 6.73
C SER A 123 -0.75 17.21 7.96
N LEU A 124 -0.52 15.95 8.32
CA LEU A 124 -1.11 15.31 9.49
C LEU A 124 -0.60 15.95 10.80
N LYS A 125 0.70 16.15 10.91
CA LYS A 125 1.30 16.86 12.07
C LYS A 125 0.76 18.28 12.22
N LYS A 126 0.65 19.02 11.11
CA LYS A 126 0.09 20.38 11.11
C LYS A 126 -1.37 20.39 11.55
N GLY A 127 -2.21 19.50 11.01
CA GLY A 127 -3.62 19.41 11.39
C GLY A 127 -3.80 19.09 12.87
N ARG A 128 -3.06 18.12 13.40
CA ARG A 128 -3.09 17.75 14.82
C ARG A 128 -2.61 18.90 15.72
N ALA A 129 -1.54 19.60 15.31
CA ALA A 129 -1.02 20.74 16.08
C ALA A 129 -2.06 21.87 16.19
N GLN A 130 -2.84 22.14 15.13
CA GLN A 130 -3.90 23.14 15.17
C GLN A 130 -5.07 22.72 16.07
N VAL A 131 -5.50 21.46 16.01
CA VAL A 131 -6.51 20.91 16.93
C VAL A 131 -6.03 21.01 18.37
N ASP A 132 -4.78 20.67 18.65
CA ASP A 132 -4.22 20.74 20.00
C ASP A 132 -4.08 22.18 20.49
N ALA A 133 -3.67 23.12 19.64
CA ALA A 133 -3.61 24.54 19.96
C ALA A 133 -5.01 25.09 20.32
N TYR A 134 -6.01 24.80 19.49
CA TYR A 134 -7.39 25.19 19.74
C TYR A 134 -7.95 24.61 21.05
N THR A 135 -7.72 23.33 21.30
CA THR A 135 -8.23 22.67 22.52
C THR A 135 -7.58 23.17 23.80
N ARG A 136 -6.32 23.66 23.75
CA ARG A 136 -5.61 24.27 24.88
C ARG A 136 -6.01 25.73 25.13
N MET A 137 -6.63 26.38 24.15
CA MET A 137 -7.03 27.77 24.23
C MET A 137 -8.12 27.98 25.31
N PRO A 138 -8.04 29.04 26.14
CA PRO A 138 -9.11 29.38 27.05
C PRO A 138 -10.44 29.56 26.30
N ARG A 139 -11.53 29.04 26.84
CA ARG A 139 -12.84 29.04 26.14
C ARG A 139 -13.33 30.41 25.69
N GLN A 140 -13.07 31.44 26.51
CA GLN A 140 -13.44 32.82 26.18
C GLN A 140 -12.73 33.38 24.95
N GLN A 141 -11.58 32.75 24.57
CA GLN A 141 -10.79 33.12 23.41
C GLN A 141 -11.07 32.26 22.19
N ARG A 142 -11.81 31.13 22.34
CA ARG A 142 -12.15 30.25 21.25
C ARG A 142 -13.19 30.93 20.34
N ASN A 143 -12.86 30.98 19.05
CA ASN A 143 -13.75 31.52 18.04
C ASN A 143 -13.97 30.51 16.91
N ALA A 144 -15.04 30.71 16.13
CA ALA A 144 -15.41 29.82 15.04
C ALA A 144 -14.34 29.77 13.94
N GLN A 145 -13.68 30.89 13.66
CA GLN A 145 -12.68 30.99 12.60
C GLN A 145 -11.45 30.10 12.87
N GLU A 146 -10.96 30.04 14.11
CA GLU A 146 -9.84 29.19 14.49
C GLU A 146 -10.23 27.70 14.50
N MET A 147 -11.47 27.40 14.90
CA MET A 147 -12.01 26.05 14.79
C MET A 147 -12.07 25.59 13.33
N ASP A 148 -12.55 26.42 12.43
CA ASP A 148 -12.61 26.13 11.00
C ASP A 148 -11.22 25.92 10.40
N GLN A 149 -10.23 26.71 10.81
CA GLN A 149 -8.83 26.52 10.40
C GLN A 149 -8.29 25.17 10.83
N ALA A 150 -8.56 24.73 12.05
CA ALA A 150 -8.15 23.42 12.54
C ALA A 150 -8.84 22.28 11.76
N ILE A 151 -10.13 22.43 11.45
CA ILE A 151 -10.89 21.48 10.62
C ILE A 151 -10.31 21.41 9.22
N LEU A 152 -10.03 22.55 8.58
CA LEU A 152 -9.44 22.61 7.24
C LEU A 152 -8.04 21.98 7.20
N ALA A 153 -7.24 22.17 8.25
CA ALA A 153 -5.92 21.56 8.32
C ALA A 153 -5.99 20.02 8.48
N MET A 154 -6.97 19.50 9.21
CA MET A 154 -7.23 18.05 9.26
C MET A 154 -7.75 17.53 7.91
N PHE A 155 -8.49 18.34 7.17
CA PHE A 155 -8.95 17.98 5.83
C PHE A 155 -7.78 17.93 4.83
N ALA A 156 -6.82 18.86 4.93
CA ALA A 156 -5.62 18.86 4.11
C ALA A 156 -4.78 17.56 4.28
N ALA A 157 -4.72 17.00 5.48
CA ALA A 157 -4.07 15.71 5.71
C ALA A 157 -4.78 14.55 4.98
N TRP A 158 -6.11 14.56 4.97
CA TRP A 158 -6.89 13.58 4.21
C TRP A 158 -6.68 13.72 2.70
N GLU A 159 -6.65 14.95 2.17
CA GLU A 159 -6.35 15.23 0.76
C GLU A 159 -4.95 14.74 0.36
N SER A 160 -3.94 14.98 1.21
CA SER A 160 -2.58 14.47 0.97
C SER A 160 -2.54 12.93 0.90
N CYS A 161 -3.35 12.25 1.73
CA CYS A 161 -3.47 10.80 1.67
C CYS A 161 -4.18 10.33 0.40
N ARG A 162 -5.15 11.09 -0.08
CA ARG A 162 -5.86 10.83 -1.35
C ARG A 162 -4.93 10.96 -2.55
N GLU A 163 -4.02 11.93 -2.55
CA GLU A 163 -2.99 12.06 -3.58
C GLU A 163 -1.99 10.88 -3.55
N LEU A 164 -1.59 10.43 -2.37
CA LEU A 164 -0.78 9.23 -2.22
C LEU A 164 -1.50 7.99 -2.80
N LEU A 165 -2.79 7.83 -2.50
CA LEU A 165 -3.60 6.73 -3.04
C LEU A 165 -3.66 6.76 -4.57
N ARG A 166 -3.83 7.95 -5.15
CA ARG A 166 -3.80 8.15 -6.60
C ARG A 166 -2.44 7.80 -7.19
N GLY A 167 -1.36 8.21 -6.54
CA GLY A 167 0.01 7.87 -6.93
C GLY A 167 0.23 6.35 -6.99
N VAL A 168 -0.17 5.63 -5.95
CA VAL A 168 -0.09 4.15 -5.92
C VAL A 168 -0.89 3.52 -7.06
N ALA A 169 -2.11 4.00 -7.32
CA ALA A 169 -2.95 3.48 -8.40
C ALA A 169 -2.32 3.69 -9.78
N MET A 170 -1.78 4.87 -10.06
CA MET A 170 -1.14 5.19 -11.34
C MET A 170 0.16 4.38 -11.56
N THR A 171 0.96 4.21 -10.52
CA THR A 171 2.20 3.43 -10.61
C THR A 171 1.90 1.94 -10.84
N SER A 172 0.81 1.43 -10.27
CA SER A 172 0.35 0.06 -10.48
C SER A 172 -0.11 -0.17 -11.93
N ASP A 173 -0.76 0.81 -12.55
CA ASP A 173 -1.24 0.72 -13.95
C ASP A 173 -0.08 0.79 -14.96
N SER A 174 0.88 1.68 -14.74
CA SER A 174 2.04 1.84 -15.65
C SER A 174 2.93 0.59 -15.71
N SER A 175 3.06 -0.14 -14.61
CA SER A 175 3.82 -1.41 -14.59
C SER A 175 3.11 -2.56 -15.32
N SER A 176 1.81 -2.44 -15.61
CA SER A 176 1.04 -3.43 -16.38
C SER A 176 1.19 -3.27 -17.90
N ILE A 177 1.59 -2.10 -18.38
CA ILE A 177 1.63 -1.75 -19.82
C ILE A 177 2.99 -2.08 -20.46
N HIS A 178 4.06 -2.21 -19.69
CA HIS A 178 5.42 -2.46 -20.17
C HIS A 178 5.82 -3.96 -20.23
N LEU A 179 4.87 -4.88 -20.21
CA LEU A 179 5.05 -6.34 -20.29
C LEU A 179 4.18 -6.98 -21.36
#